data_0543a19854ef2608dea509c372e0d753
#
_entry.id   0543a19854ef2608dea509c372e0d753
#
_cell.length_a   1.000
_cell.length_b   1.000
_cell.length_c   1.000
_cell.angle_alpha   90.00
_cell.angle_beta   90.00
_cell.angle_gamma   90.00
#
_symmetry.space_group_name_H-M   'P 1'
#
loop_
_entity.id
_entity.type
_entity.pdbx_description
1 polymer ?
#
loop_
_entity_poly.entity_id
_entity_poly.type
_entity_poly.pdbx_seq_one_letter_code
_entity_poly.pdbx_strand_id
1 'polypeptide(L)'
;MSVIKILEQNIGQFLQSNNLDESGELMRVGRLIARKTIFLDEEGLDLSRWNTFAVDLKRLIEPEPGAIYRLELSFDRPLSAYPCGNDTVKISKEQILASDEIRFKEESARFDEGAYYYRQYDWSSYNWKEWNDPCSDSYYFNKVEGKNILATNLGLVALMGQDNDMTVLVHNIQSTEPERGVTVTAYNYQHQALASGTTDDKGQVRLDLSSGRPFYLIASQGTQRSYLRVDNGSALSLSSFDVSGEVVQKGIKGFIYG
;
A
#
# COMPACT_ATOMS: atom_id res chain seq x y z
N MET A 1 -3.00 7.06 -14.04
CA MET A 1 -2.88 6.10 -12.93
C MET A 1 -1.85 5.06 -13.29
N SER A 2 -0.88 4.85 -12.41
CA SER A 2 0.14 3.80 -12.53
C SER A 2 -0.10 2.73 -11.47
N VAL A 3 0.21 1.48 -11.80
CA VAL A 3 0.14 0.33 -10.89
C VAL A 3 1.50 -0.33 -10.84
N ILE A 4 2.10 -0.35 -9.65
CA ILE A 4 3.41 -0.96 -9.38
C ILE A 4 3.18 -2.17 -8.48
N LYS A 5 3.63 -3.35 -8.91
CA LYS A 5 3.59 -4.57 -8.11
C LYS A 5 4.89 -4.69 -7.32
N ILE A 6 4.77 -4.87 -6.00
CA ILE A 6 5.92 -5.25 -5.18
C ILE A 6 6.22 -6.73 -5.42
N LEU A 7 7.45 -7.03 -5.79
CA LEU A 7 7.86 -8.40 -6.08
C LEU A 7 7.92 -9.22 -4.77
N GLU A 8 7.34 -10.42 -4.79
CA GLU A 8 7.23 -11.26 -3.60
C GLU A 8 8.54 -11.45 -2.85
N GLN A 9 9.62 -11.69 -3.60
CA GLN A 9 10.97 -11.89 -3.06
C GLN A 9 11.54 -10.65 -2.37
N ASN A 10 11.00 -9.47 -2.66
CA ASN A 10 11.46 -8.19 -2.14
C ASN A 10 10.57 -7.63 -1.02
N ILE A 11 9.56 -8.38 -0.57
CA ILE A 11 8.64 -7.92 0.48
C ILE A 11 9.39 -7.55 1.76
N GLY A 12 10.35 -8.36 2.18
CA GLY A 12 11.16 -8.04 3.36
C GLY A 12 11.91 -6.71 3.19
N GLN A 13 12.54 -6.47 2.05
CA GLN A 13 13.23 -5.22 1.76
C GLN A 13 12.26 -4.04 1.68
N PHE A 14 11.09 -4.24 1.09
CA PHE A 14 10.03 -3.24 1.06
C PHE A 14 9.63 -2.83 2.48
N LEU A 15 9.38 -3.79 3.37
CA LEU A 15 8.98 -3.54 4.75
C LEU A 15 10.10 -2.93 5.63
N GLN A 16 11.37 -3.08 5.27
CA GLN A 16 12.49 -2.42 5.96
C GLN A 16 12.47 -0.90 5.75
N SER A 17 12.14 -0.46 4.53
CA SER A 17 12.14 0.96 4.16
C SER A 17 10.77 1.61 4.30
N ASN A 18 9.71 0.82 4.46
CA ASN A 18 8.33 1.30 4.40
C ASN A 18 7.47 0.66 5.48
N ASN A 19 6.49 1.43 5.95
CA ASN A 19 5.24 0.85 6.43
C ASN A 19 4.41 0.40 5.23
N LEU A 20 3.32 -0.35 5.48
CA LEU A 20 2.48 -0.89 4.39
C LEU A 20 1.81 0.19 3.51
N ASP A 21 1.82 1.46 3.89
CA ASP A 21 1.22 2.59 3.18
C ASP A 21 2.25 3.52 2.51
N GLU A 22 3.55 3.30 2.69
CA GLU A 22 4.63 4.10 2.14
C GLU A 22 5.11 3.63 0.76
N SER A 23 6.00 4.38 0.14
CA SER A 23 6.42 4.19 -1.25
C SER A 23 7.93 4.32 -1.50
N GLY A 24 8.74 4.17 -0.45
CA GLY A 24 10.19 4.24 -0.59
C GLY A 24 10.76 3.12 -1.47
N GLU A 25 11.78 3.44 -2.26
CA GLU A 25 12.56 2.47 -3.04
C GLU A 25 11.75 1.57 -4.01
N LEU A 26 10.58 2.03 -4.50
CA LEU A 26 9.70 1.23 -5.36
C LEU A 26 10.41 0.64 -6.59
N MET A 27 11.33 1.38 -7.20
CA MET A 27 12.08 0.90 -8.38
C MET A 27 13.02 -0.26 -8.05
N ARG A 28 13.40 -0.42 -6.80
CA ARG A 28 14.26 -1.51 -6.33
C ARG A 28 13.47 -2.77 -5.98
N VAL A 29 12.28 -2.59 -5.42
CA VAL A 29 11.50 -3.70 -4.83
C VAL A 29 10.30 -4.10 -5.67
N GLY A 30 9.89 -3.27 -6.62
CA GLY A 30 8.69 -3.45 -7.42
C GLY A 30 8.93 -3.38 -8.92
N ARG A 31 7.84 -3.48 -9.66
CA ARG A 31 7.79 -3.32 -11.11
C ARG A 31 6.50 -2.63 -11.53
N LEU A 32 6.61 -1.69 -12.47
CA LEU A 32 5.43 -1.11 -13.12
C LEU A 32 4.75 -2.18 -13.98
N ILE A 33 3.47 -2.45 -13.71
CA ILE A 33 2.70 -3.48 -14.43
C ILE A 33 1.56 -2.93 -15.26
N ALA A 34 1.10 -1.71 -14.94
CA ALA A 34 0.09 -1.02 -15.74
C ALA A 34 0.24 0.49 -15.59
N ARG A 35 -0.07 1.20 -16.68
CA ARG A 35 -0.30 2.64 -16.71
C ARG A 35 -1.48 2.94 -17.60
N LYS A 36 -2.42 3.75 -17.11
CA LYS A 36 -3.60 4.10 -17.89
C LYS A 36 -4.15 5.46 -17.48
N THR A 37 -4.54 6.24 -18.46
CA THR A 37 -5.30 7.47 -18.22
C THR A 37 -6.76 7.14 -17.93
N ILE A 38 -7.29 7.73 -16.86
CA ILE A 38 -8.68 7.61 -16.44
C ILE A 38 -9.33 8.96 -16.66
N PHE A 39 -10.37 8.98 -17.47
CA PHE A 39 -11.14 10.19 -17.72
C PHE A 39 -12.22 10.34 -16.65
N LEU A 40 -12.26 11.51 -16.01
CA LEU A 40 -13.20 11.83 -14.94
C LEU A 40 -14.31 12.78 -15.40
N ASP A 41 -14.34 13.12 -16.70
CA ASP A 41 -15.27 14.04 -17.33
C ASP A 41 -16.57 13.34 -17.79
N GLU A 42 -17.22 12.62 -16.90
CA GLU A 42 -18.52 12.03 -17.19
C GLU A 42 -19.59 13.12 -17.39
N GLU A 43 -20.52 12.90 -18.33
CA GLU A 43 -21.57 13.86 -18.63
C GLU A 43 -22.41 14.17 -17.39
N GLY A 44 -22.57 15.46 -17.10
CA GLY A 44 -23.40 15.96 -15.99
C GLY A 44 -22.69 16.09 -14.65
N LEU A 45 -21.39 15.80 -14.56
CA LEU A 45 -20.63 16.03 -13.34
C LEU A 45 -20.25 17.52 -13.18
N ASP A 46 -20.54 18.05 -12.01
CA ASP A 46 -20.06 19.37 -11.59
C ASP A 46 -18.65 19.23 -10.99
N LEU A 47 -17.60 19.42 -11.82
CA LEU A 47 -16.20 19.32 -11.41
C LEU A 47 -15.76 20.47 -10.49
N SER A 48 -16.59 21.49 -10.24
CA SER A 48 -16.32 22.52 -9.23
C SER A 48 -16.56 22.05 -7.80
N ARG A 49 -17.17 20.87 -7.63
CA ARG A 49 -17.45 20.24 -6.35
C ARG A 49 -16.61 18.98 -6.14
N TRP A 50 -16.56 18.53 -4.92
CA TRP A 50 -15.98 17.22 -4.59
C TRP A 50 -16.83 16.11 -5.21
N ASN A 51 -16.19 15.26 -6.02
CA ASN A 51 -16.80 14.10 -6.64
C ASN A 51 -16.05 12.84 -6.21
N THR A 52 -16.75 11.73 -6.07
CA THR A 52 -16.17 10.42 -5.78
C THR A 52 -16.20 9.57 -7.04
N PHE A 53 -15.04 9.05 -7.43
CA PHE A 53 -14.89 8.18 -8.58
C PHE A 53 -14.52 6.78 -8.12
N ALA A 54 -15.21 5.77 -8.62
CA ALA A 54 -14.86 4.38 -8.42
C ALA A 54 -14.01 3.87 -9.59
N VAL A 55 -12.85 3.30 -9.29
CA VAL A 55 -11.98 2.68 -10.29
C VAL A 55 -11.96 1.18 -10.08
N ASP A 56 -12.45 0.43 -11.06
CA ASP A 56 -12.40 -1.02 -11.05
C ASP A 56 -11.00 -1.50 -11.46
N LEU A 57 -10.23 -1.93 -10.48
CA LEU A 57 -8.84 -2.37 -10.67
C LEU A 57 -8.73 -3.61 -11.57
N LYS A 58 -9.76 -4.46 -11.63
CA LYS A 58 -9.77 -5.64 -12.52
C LYS A 58 -9.75 -5.27 -14.00
N ARG A 59 -10.12 -4.02 -14.33
CA ARG A 59 -9.98 -3.50 -15.71
C ARG A 59 -8.55 -3.08 -16.06
N LEU A 60 -7.68 -2.95 -15.08
CA LEU A 60 -6.31 -2.50 -15.23
C LEU A 60 -5.31 -3.64 -15.10
N ILE A 61 -5.54 -4.51 -14.13
CA ILE A 61 -4.68 -5.65 -13.81
C ILE A 61 -5.53 -6.86 -13.45
N GLU A 62 -4.96 -8.03 -13.58
CA GLU A 62 -5.47 -9.25 -12.95
C GLU A 62 -4.76 -9.40 -11.58
N PRO A 63 -5.47 -9.20 -10.45
CA PRO A 63 -4.83 -9.23 -9.15
C PRO A 63 -4.36 -10.65 -8.80
N GLU A 64 -3.08 -10.79 -8.47
CA GLU A 64 -2.52 -12.04 -7.96
C GLU A 64 -2.75 -12.12 -6.44
N PRO A 65 -3.28 -13.23 -5.91
CA PRO A 65 -3.46 -13.40 -4.49
C PRO A 65 -2.15 -13.24 -3.71
N GLY A 66 -2.17 -12.45 -2.65
CA GLY A 66 -1.00 -12.19 -1.80
C GLY A 66 -0.04 -11.12 -2.34
N ALA A 67 -0.30 -10.52 -3.49
CA ALA A 67 0.55 -9.45 -4.00
C ALA A 67 0.20 -8.09 -3.37
N ILE A 68 1.22 -7.25 -3.19
CA ILE A 68 1.07 -5.83 -2.82
C ILE A 68 1.18 -5.01 -4.11
N TYR A 69 0.21 -4.13 -4.32
CA TYR A 69 0.17 -3.18 -5.42
C TYR A 69 0.22 -1.76 -4.89
N ARG A 70 1.14 -0.96 -5.40
CA ARG A 70 1.12 0.49 -5.23
C ARG A 70 0.34 1.10 -6.39
N LEU A 71 -0.75 1.78 -6.07
CA LEU A 71 -1.50 2.60 -7.01
C LEU A 71 -1.02 4.03 -6.89
N GLU A 72 -0.69 4.67 -8.00
CA GLU A 72 -0.30 6.07 -8.03
C GLU A 72 -1.18 6.85 -9.00
N LEU A 73 -1.72 7.95 -8.52
CA LEU A 73 -2.49 8.92 -9.30
C LEU A 73 -1.66 10.17 -9.46
N SER A 74 -1.51 10.58 -10.70
CA SER A 74 -0.88 11.85 -11.08
C SER A 74 -1.62 12.42 -12.27
N PHE A 75 -1.55 13.72 -12.46
CA PHE A 75 -1.99 14.37 -13.68
C PHE A 75 -1.10 15.55 -13.97
N ASP A 76 -1.02 15.91 -15.23
CA ASP A 76 -0.25 17.02 -15.74
C ASP A 76 -1.20 18.10 -16.32
N ARG A 77 -0.67 19.24 -16.69
CA ARG A 77 -1.44 20.37 -17.20
C ARG A 77 -2.39 19.98 -18.36
N PRO A 78 -1.97 19.20 -19.37
CA PRO A 78 -2.87 18.80 -20.46
C PRO A 78 -4.09 17.99 -20.04
N LEU A 79 -4.04 17.35 -18.87
CA LEU A 79 -5.15 16.57 -18.30
C LEU A 79 -6.01 17.38 -17.31
N SER A 80 -5.62 18.62 -17.03
CA SER A 80 -6.33 19.50 -16.09
C SER A 80 -7.57 20.11 -16.76
N ALA A 81 -8.69 20.12 -16.02
CA ALA A 81 -9.90 20.85 -16.40
C ALA A 81 -9.86 22.34 -15.98
N TYR A 82 -8.77 22.82 -15.37
CA TYR A 82 -8.65 24.20 -14.92
C TYR A 82 -8.63 25.17 -16.12
N PRO A 83 -9.46 26.22 -16.13
CA PRO A 83 -9.53 27.15 -17.26
C PRO A 83 -8.32 28.09 -17.27
N CYS A 84 -7.43 27.92 -18.22
CA CYS A 84 -6.22 28.72 -18.41
C CYS A 84 -6.31 29.60 -19.67
N GLY A 85 -7.21 30.56 -19.69
CA GLY A 85 -7.32 31.51 -20.81
C GLY A 85 -7.49 30.84 -22.17
N ASN A 86 -6.87 31.43 -23.23
CA ASN A 86 -6.97 30.91 -24.60
C ASN A 86 -5.92 29.82 -24.94
N ASP A 87 -5.00 29.49 -24.04
CA ASP A 87 -3.86 28.61 -24.30
C ASP A 87 -4.09 27.13 -23.95
N THR A 88 -5.34 26.70 -23.82
CA THR A 88 -5.62 25.29 -23.61
C THR A 88 -5.33 24.48 -24.87
N VAL A 89 -4.17 23.86 -24.92
CA VAL A 89 -3.89 22.78 -25.86
C VAL A 89 -4.82 21.62 -25.49
N LYS A 90 -5.99 21.55 -26.15
CA LYS A 90 -6.92 20.43 -25.99
C LYS A 90 -6.33 19.23 -26.72
N ILE A 91 -5.69 18.34 -25.99
CA ILE A 91 -5.28 17.03 -26.51
C ILE A 91 -6.54 16.16 -26.58
N SER A 92 -6.76 15.50 -27.72
CA SER A 92 -7.91 14.61 -27.86
C SER A 92 -7.77 13.36 -26.97
N LYS A 93 -8.90 12.74 -26.59
CA LYS A 93 -8.90 11.49 -25.81
C LYS A 93 -8.11 10.39 -26.52
N GLU A 94 -8.21 10.30 -27.84
CA GLU A 94 -7.48 9.34 -28.67
C GLU A 94 -5.97 9.57 -28.60
N GLN A 95 -5.52 10.81 -28.65
CA GLN A 95 -4.09 11.15 -28.53
C GLN A 95 -3.56 10.82 -27.12
N ILE A 96 -4.34 11.06 -26.08
CA ILE A 96 -3.99 10.72 -24.70
C ILE A 96 -3.84 9.20 -24.56
N LEU A 97 -4.83 8.43 -25.04
CA LEU A 97 -4.79 6.97 -24.97
C LEU A 97 -3.63 6.39 -25.79
N ALA A 98 -3.32 6.95 -26.96
CA ALA A 98 -2.17 6.54 -27.76
C ALA A 98 -0.85 6.83 -27.03
N SER A 99 -0.78 7.87 -26.20
CA SER A 99 0.41 8.18 -25.43
C SER A 99 0.63 7.27 -24.22
N ASP A 100 -0.40 6.60 -23.71
CA ASP A 100 -0.31 5.75 -22.52
C ASP A 100 0.66 4.58 -22.72
N GLU A 101 0.69 3.96 -23.88
CA GLU A 101 1.60 2.85 -24.19
C GLU A 101 3.07 3.32 -24.25
N ILE A 102 3.30 4.49 -24.82
CA ILE A 102 4.65 5.09 -24.88
C ILE A 102 5.13 5.41 -23.47
N ARG A 103 4.29 6.10 -22.70
CA ARG A 103 4.59 6.45 -21.30
C ARG A 103 4.81 5.21 -20.43
N PHE A 104 4.04 4.15 -20.63
CA PHE A 104 4.25 2.87 -19.94
C PHE A 104 5.62 2.28 -20.25
N LYS A 105 6.03 2.24 -21.51
CA LYS A 105 7.33 1.71 -21.94
C LYS A 105 8.49 2.53 -21.35
N GLU A 106 8.41 3.85 -21.42
CA GLU A 106 9.43 4.75 -20.88
C GLU A 106 9.55 4.63 -19.35
N GLU A 107 8.42 4.57 -18.65
CA GLU A 107 8.41 4.45 -17.20
C GLU A 107 8.85 3.05 -16.75
N SER A 108 8.43 1.98 -17.45
CA SER A 108 8.85 0.61 -17.18
C SER A 108 10.36 0.41 -17.38
N ALA A 109 10.95 1.02 -18.42
CA ALA A 109 12.38 0.96 -18.67
C ALA A 109 13.21 1.50 -17.49
N ARG A 110 12.71 2.51 -16.78
CA ARG A 110 13.38 3.05 -15.58
C ARG A 110 13.49 2.04 -14.44
N PHE A 111 12.51 1.11 -14.32
CA PHE A 111 12.58 0.01 -13.36
C PHE A 111 13.65 -1.02 -13.75
N ASP A 112 13.82 -1.28 -15.05
CA ASP A 112 14.79 -2.25 -15.58
C ASP A 112 16.23 -1.70 -15.53
N GLU A 113 16.42 -0.43 -15.75
CA GLU A 113 17.74 0.23 -15.72
C GLU A 113 18.32 0.39 -14.31
N GLY A 114 17.56 0.04 -13.27
CA GLY A 114 17.98 0.26 -11.89
C GLY A 114 18.32 1.72 -11.60
N ALA A 115 17.60 2.64 -12.21
CA ALA A 115 17.70 4.09 -12.01
C ALA A 115 17.30 4.44 -10.56
N TYR A 116 18.15 4.02 -9.68
CA TYR A 116 18.00 3.59 -8.31
C TYR A 116 17.82 4.74 -7.32
N TYR A 117 18.39 5.90 -7.60
CA TYR A 117 18.49 6.90 -6.55
C TYR A 117 17.68 8.15 -6.75
N TYR A 118 17.28 8.40 -7.95
CA TYR A 118 16.50 9.59 -8.22
C TYR A 118 15.44 9.24 -9.26
N ARG A 119 14.14 9.33 -8.94
CA ARG A 119 13.33 10.06 -9.88
C ARG A 119 14.20 11.25 -10.21
N GLN A 120 14.90 11.20 -11.33
CA GLN A 120 15.61 12.35 -11.82
C GLN A 120 14.51 13.35 -12.15
N TYR A 121 14.15 14.13 -11.13
CA TYR A 121 13.29 15.27 -11.36
C TYR A 121 14.10 16.15 -12.26
N ASP A 122 13.69 16.25 -13.51
CA ASP A 122 14.24 17.26 -14.40
C ASP A 122 13.77 18.62 -13.89
N TRP A 123 14.54 19.18 -12.98
CA TRP A 123 14.32 20.49 -12.41
C TRP A 123 14.58 21.61 -13.42
N SER A 124 15.08 21.31 -14.63
CA SER A 124 15.43 22.31 -15.64
C SER A 124 14.18 23.05 -16.13
N SER A 125 13.02 22.41 -16.12
CA SER A 125 11.74 23.01 -16.52
C SER A 125 10.94 23.58 -15.33
N TYR A 126 11.41 23.40 -14.09
CA TYR A 126 10.66 23.82 -12.90
C TYR A 126 10.85 25.31 -12.60
N ASN A 127 9.73 26.06 -12.60
CA ASN A 127 9.72 27.47 -12.23
C ASN A 127 9.16 27.66 -10.79
N TRP A 128 10.03 27.96 -9.84
CA TRP A 128 9.68 28.18 -8.44
C TRP A 128 8.68 29.31 -8.18
N LYS A 129 8.54 30.26 -9.11
CA LYS A 129 7.58 31.35 -9.00
C LYS A 129 6.16 30.97 -9.37
N GLU A 130 6.01 29.85 -10.08
CA GLU A 130 4.74 29.37 -10.62
C GLU A 130 4.25 28.05 -9.98
N TRP A 131 4.87 27.66 -8.86
CA TRP A 131 4.55 26.42 -8.18
C TRP A 131 3.07 26.31 -7.70
N ASN A 132 2.39 27.45 -7.52
CA ASN A 132 0.98 27.56 -7.11
C ASN A 132 0.07 28.06 -8.24
N ASP A 133 0.56 28.19 -9.48
CA ASP A 133 -0.23 28.57 -10.64
C ASP A 133 -0.73 27.33 -11.39
N PRO A 134 -2.06 27.00 -11.34
CA PRO A 134 -2.61 25.84 -12.06
C PRO A 134 -2.46 25.89 -13.58
N CYS A 135 -2.04 27.04 -14.15
CA CYS A 135 -1.76 27.20 -15.56
C CYS A 135 -0.30 26.95 -15.94
N SER A 136 0.56 26.69 -14.95
CA SER A 136 1.95 26.32 -15.16
C SER A 136 2.19 24.82 -14.96
N ASP A 137 3.08 24.23 -15.76
CA ASP A 137 3.51 22.83 -15.58
C ASP A 137 4.17 22.61 -14.21
N SER A 138 4.79 23.65 -13.64
CA SER A 138 5.39 23.61 -12.30
C SER A 138 4.39 23.33 -11.19
N TYR A 139 3.12 23.68 -11.38
CA TYR A 139 2.05 23.36 -10.41
C TYR A 139 1.82 21.85 -10.28
N TYR A 140 1.94 21.09 -11.38
CA TYR A 140 1.70 19.65 -11.43
C TYR A 140 2.94 18.81 -11.14
N PHE A 141 4.09 19.50 -11.05
CA PHE A 141 5.37 18.86 -10.85
C PHE A 141 5.37 18.05 -9.53
N ASN A 142 5.70 16.76 -9.63
CA ASN A 142 5.81 15.84 -8.49
C ASN A 142 4.55 15.68 -7.61
N LYS A 143 3.37 16.06 -8.10
CA LYS A 143 2.11 15.81 -7.40
C LYS A 143 1.62 14.42 -7.73
N VAL A 144 1.97 13.47 -6.86
CA VAL A 144 1.58 12.06 -6.96
C VAL A 144 0.93 11.65 -5.65
N GLU A 145 -0.31 11.21 -5.72
CA GLU A 145 -1.01 10.59 -4.60
C GLU A 145 -1.05 9.09 -4.82
N GLY A 146 -0.85 8.33 -3.77
CA GLY A 146 -0.80 6.90 -3.94
C GLY A 146 -1.16 6.10 -2.70
N LYS A 147 -1.62 4.88 -2.94
CA LYS A 147 -2.06 3.93 -1.91
C LYS A 147 -1.55 2.54 -2.23
N ASN A 148 -1.12 1.81 -1.19
CA ASN A 148 -0.81 0.40 -1.31
C ASN A 148 -2.07 -0.43 -1.06
N ILE A 149 -2.25 -1.48 -1.85
CA ILE A 149 -3.34 -2.43 -1.74
C ILE A 149 -2.75 -3.82 -1.66
N LEU A 150 -3.13 -4.59 -0.65
CA LEU A 150 -2.79 -5.98 -0.50
C LEU A 150 -3.94 -6.85 -1.03
N ALA A 151 -3.67 -7.67 -2.03
CA ALA A 151 -4.66 -8.56 -2.65
C ALA A 151 -4.73 -9.88 -1.88
N THR A 152 -5.40 -9.89 -0.72
CA THR A 152 -5.54 -11.08 0.12
C THR A 152 -6.89 -11.13 0.83
N ASN A 153 -7.30 -12.33 1.20
CA ASN A 153 -8.43 -12.55 2.11
C ASN A 153 -7.96 -12.86 3.55
N LEU A 154 -6.65 -12.94 3.80
CA LEU A 154 -6.11 -13.26 5.12
C LEU A 154 -5.91 -11.99 5.94
N GLY A 155 -6.66 -11.85 7.03
CA GLY A 155 -6.45 -10.82 8.05
C GLY A 155 -5.56 -11.36 9.17
N LEU A 156 -4.60 -10.57 9.63
CA LEU A 156 -3.65 -10.96 10.68
C LEU A 156 -3.75 -10.03 11.88
N VAL A 157 -3.77 -10.64 13.07
CA VAL A 157 -3.57 -9.96 14.35
C VAL A 157 -2.49 -10.69 15.11
N ALA A 158 -1.47 -9.97 15.60
CA ALA A 158 -0.39 -10.52 16.38
C ALA A 158 -0.36 -9.92 17.79
N LEU A 159 -0.24 -10.76 18.78
CA LEU A 159 -0.19 -10.40 20.19
C LEU A 159 1.12 -10.91 20.78
N MET A 160 1.98 -10.01 21.27
CA MET A 160 3.21 -10.38 21.93
C MET A 160 2.93 -10.76 23.39
N GLY A 161 3.35 -11.96 23.78
CA GLY A 161 3.30 -12.43 25.16
C GLY A 161 4.51 -11.99 25.98
N GLN A 162 4.51 -12.34 27.27
CA GLN A 162 5.59 -11.99 28.21
C GLN A 162 6.83 -12.89 28.08
N ASP A 163 6.66 -14.14 27.62
CA ASP A 163 7.70 -15.17 27.57
C ASP A 163 8.40 -15.28 26.21
N ASN A 164 8.55 -14.15 25.49
CA ASN A 164 9.08 -14.13 24.12
C ASN A 164 8.28 -15.04 23.16
N ASP A 165 7.00 -15.18 23.39
CA ASP A 165 6.09 -15.86 22.49
C ASP A 165 5.16 -14.84 21.80
N MET A 166 4.69 -15.21 20.64
CA MET A 166 3.70 -14.43 19.89
C MET A 166 2.54 -15.32 19.51
N THR A 167 1.34 -14.88 19.87
CA THR A 167 0.10 -15.49 19.37
C THR A 167 -0.36 -14.73 18.13
N VAL A 168 -0.56 -15.44 17.03
CA VAL A 168 -1.08 -14.87 15.80
C VAL A 168 -2.46 -15.46 15.52
N LEU A 169 -3.42 -14.59 15.24
CA LEU A 169 -4.77 -14.92 14.81
C LEU A 169 -4.91 -14.62 13.33
N VAL A 170 -5.43 -15.57 12.58
CA VAL A 170 -5.68 -15.44 11.15
C VAL A 170 -7.16 -15.67 10.87
N HIS A 171 -7.78 -14.66 10.22
CA HIS A 171 -9.20 -14.71 9.84
C HIS A 171 -9.37 -14.35 8.38
N ASN A 172 -10.41 -14.87 7.77
CA ASN A 172 -10.84 -14.41 6.46
C ASN A 172 -11.53 -13.05 6.59
N ILE A 173 -11.02 -12.02 5.90
CA ILE A 173 -11.56 -10.66 6.01
C ILE A 173 -12.93 -10.47 5.37
N GLN A 174 -13.40 -11.40 4.53
CA GLN A 174 -14.72 -11.35 3.90
C GLN A 174 -15.77 -12.08 4.73
N SER A 175 -15.45 -13.31 5.22
CA SER A 175 -16.39 -14.11 6.00
C SER A 175 -16.29 -13.87 7.50
N THR A 176 -15.20 -13.25 7.97
CA THR A 176 -14.84 -13.09 9.40
C THR A 176 -14.55 -14.41 10.13
N GLU A 177 -14.57 -15.54 9.43
CA GLU A 177 -14.31 -16.85 10.00
C GLU A 177 -12.81 -17.06 10.23
N PRO A 178 -12.43 -17.85 11.27
CA PRO A 178 -11.04 -18.21 11.50
C PRO A 178 -10.50 -19.10 10.39
N GLU A 179 -9.25 -18.85 9.99
CA GLU A 179 -8.58 -19.60 8.92
C GLU A 179 -7.64 -20.66 9.52
N ARG A 180 -8.03 -21.93 9.34
CA ARG A 180 -7.23 -23.08 9.73
C ARG A 180 -6.20 -23.44 8.65
N GLY A 181 -5.05 -23.96 9.07
CA GLY A 181 -4.05 -24.51 8.14
C GLY A 181 -3.22 -23.44 7.44
N VAL A 182 -3.25 -22.19 7.93
CA VAL A 182 -2.39 -21.11 7.46
C VAL A 182 -1.02 -21.25 8.09
N THR A 183 0.03 -21.31 7.29
CA THR A 183 1.41 -21.26 7.79
C THR A 183 1.80 -19.82 8.07
N VAL A 184 2.19 -19.53 9.32
CA VAL A 184 2.69 -18.22 9.73
C VAL A 184 4.16 -18.34 10.09
N THR A 185 5.00 -17.50 9.46
CA THR A 185 6.45 -17.46 9.72
C THR A 185 6.84 -16.07 10.17
N ALA A 186 7.58 -15.99 11.28
CA ALA A 186 8.17 -14.77 11.80
C ALA A 186 9.59 -14.60 11.27
N TYR A 187 9.92 -13.40 10.80
CA TYR A 187 11.23 -13.04 10.28
C TYR A 187 11.83 -11.89 11.09
N ASN A 188 13.16 -11.93 11.26
CA ASN A 188 13.92 -10.81 11.82
C ASN A 188 14.19 -9.73 10.76
N TYR A 189 14.85 -8.65 11.15
CA TYR A 189 15.21 -7.55 10.25
C TYR A 189 16.10 -7.98 9.08
N GLN A 190 16.95 -9.02 9.26
CA GLN A 190 17.82 -9.58 8.23
C GLN A 190 17.13 -10.64 7.34
N HIS A 191 15.81 -10.75 7.41
CA HIS A 191 14.98 -11.71 6.66
C HIS A 191 15.25 -13.19 7.00
N GLN A 192 15.81 -13.47 8.17
CA GLN A 192 15.98 -14.84 8.65
C GLN A 192 14.72 -15.29 9.37
N ALA A 193 14.24 -16.49 9.06
CA ALA A 193 13.11 -17.07 9.77
C ALA A 193 13.49 -17.41 11.22
N LEU A 194 12.71 -16.90 12.17
CA LEU A 194 12.87 -17.14 13.59
C LEU A 194 12.04 -18.33 14.08
N ALA A 195 10.78 -18.35 13.68
CA ALA A 195 9.80 -19.37 14.05
C ALA A 195 8.77 -19.52 12.95
N SER A 196 8.18 -20.69 12.86
CA SER A 196 7.06 -20.98 11.96
C SER A 196 6.08 -21.93 12.62
N GLY A 197 4.79 -21.77 12.30
CA GLY A 197 3.75 -22.65 12.80
C GLY A 197 2.51 -22.57 11.92
N THR A 198 1.54 -23.46 12.18
CA THR A 198 0.31 -23.55 11.39
C THR A 198 -0.89 -23.30 12.30
N THR A 199 -1.86 -22.52 11.81
CA THR A 199 -3.06 -22.19 12.58
C THR A 199 -3.96 -23.41 12.82
N ASP A 200 -4.55 -23.45 14.01
CA ASP A 200 -5.53 -24.46 14.45
C ASP A 200 -6.94 -24.12 13.94
N ASP A 201 -7.95 -24.88 14.45
CA ASP A 201 -9.37 -24.71 14.10
C ASP A 201 -9.95 -23.35 14.52
N LYS A 202 -9.26 -22.62 15.41
CA LYS A 202 -9.62 -21.26 15.84
C LYS A 202 -8.87 -20.18 15.08
N GLY A 203 -8.12 -20.55 14.03
CA GLY A 203 -7.27 -19.64 13.28
C GLY A 203 -6.05 -19.15 14.08
N GLN A 204 -5.67 -19.85 15.14
CA GLN A 204 -4.63 -19.41 16.09
C GLN A 204 -3.35 -20.22 15.91
N VAL A 205 -2.20 -19.54 16.00
CA VAL A 205 -0.88 -20.18 16.11
C VAL A 205 -0.04 -19.43 17.15
N ARG A 206 0.76 -20.16 17.93
CA ARG A 206 1.72 -19.61 18.87
C ARG A 206 3.12 -19.86 18.34
N LEU A 207 3.94 -18.80 18.28
CA LEU A 207 5.31 -18.81 17.80
C LEU A 207 6.26 -18.53 18.97
N ASP A 208 7.25 -19.41 19.17
CA ASP A 208 8.35 -19.20 20.11
C ASP A 208 9.41 -18.30 19.45
N LEU A 209 9.63 -17.12 20.01
CA LEU A 209 10.58 -16.11 19.52
C LEU A 209 11.82 -15.98 20.40
N SER A 210 12.14 -16.99 21.20
CA SER A 210 13.34 -17.02 22.04
C SER A 210 14.65 -16.89 21.25
N SER A 211 14.62 -17.23 19.94
CA SER A 211 15.77 -17.14 19.03
C SER A 211 16.09 -15.73 18.55
N GLY A 212 15.18 -14.75 18.70
CA GLY A 212 15.42 -13.39 18.23
C GLY A 212 14.18 -12.52 18.17
N ARG A 213 14.39 -11.27 17.80
CA ARG A 213 13.33 -10.28 17.73
C ARG A 213 12.66 -10.29 16.35
N PRO A 214 11.35 -10.47 16.27
CA PRO A 214 10.63 -10.44 15.00
C PRO A 214 10.55 -9.01 14.45
N PHE A 215 10.56 -8.91 13.13
CA PHE A 215 10.38 -7.67 12.41
C PHE A 215 9.09 -7.69 11.59
N TYR A 216 8.81 -8.81 10.90
CA TYR A 216 7.57 -9.00 10.18
C TYR A 216 7.12 -10.47 10.18
N LEU A 217 5.85 -10.66 9.90
CA LEU A 217 5.22 -11.97 9.71
C LEU A 217 4.79 -12.13 8.26
N ILE A 218 4.88 -13.36 7.77
CA ILE A 218 4.21 -13.80 6.54
C ILE A 218 3.25 -14.92 6.92
N ALA A 219 1.97 -14.75 6.55
CA ALA A 219 0.98 -15.82 6.59
C ALA A 219 0.73 -16.30 5.16
N SER A 220 0.70 -17.62 4.94
CA SER A 220 0.52 -18.22 3.64
C SER A 220 -0.40 -19.43 3.66
N GLN A 221 -1.28 -19.53 2.66
CA GLN A 221 -2.17 -20.66 2.44
C GLN A 221 -2.45 -20.79 0.94
N GLY A 222 -1.91 -21.84 0.32
CA GLY A 222 -1.94 -21.98 -1.15
C GLY A 222 -1.26 -20.78 -1.83
N THR A 223 -2.01 -20.07 -2.65
CA THR A 223 -1.54 -18.83 -3.31
C THR A 223 -1.78 -17.57 -2.47
N GLN A 224 -2.61 -17.64 -1.44
CA GLN A 224 -2.91 -16.51 -0.56
C GLN A 224 -1.72 -16.19 0.34
N ARG A 225 -1.40 -14.92 0.47
CA ARG A 225 -0.39 -14.41 1.42
C ARG A 225 -0.86 -13.13 2.06
N SER A 226 -0.44 -12.93 3.29
CA SER A 226 -0.62 -11.67 4.01
C SER A 226 0.63 -11.35 4.82
N TYR A 227 0.83 -10.08 5.09
CA TYR A 227 2.04 -9.56 5.72
C TYR A 227 1.66 -8.66 6.89
N LEU A 228 2.40 -8.76 7.98
CA LEU A 228 2.22 -7.89 9.14
C LEU A 228 3.58 -7.46 9.68
N ARG A 229 3.82 -6.18 9.76
CA ARG A 229 4.98 -5.61 10.44
C ARG A 229 4.73 -5.63 11.95
N VAL A 230 5.73 -6.12 12.73
CA VAL A 230 5.58 -6.37 14.18
C VAL A 230 6.72 -5.77 15.00
N ASP A 231 7.51 -4.87 14.40
CA ASP A 231 8.56 -4.16 15.11
C ASP A 231 8.02 -3.11 16.09
N ASN A 232 8.91 -2.54 16.91
CA ASN A 232 8.54 -1.48 17.84
C ASN A 232 8.03 -0.25 17.07
N GLY A 233 6.85 0.23 17.42
CA GLY A 233 6.16 1.33 16.76
C GLY A 233 5.10 0.89 15.75
N SER A 234 5.08 -0.40 15.37
CA SER A 234 4.00 -0.96 14.53
C SER A 234 2.78 -1.44 15.34
N ALA A 235 2.89 -1.47 16.68
CA ALA A 235 1.80 -1.87 17.54
C ALA A 235 0.65 -0.85 17.49
N LEU A 236 -0.59 -1.37 17.49
CA LEU A 236 -1.76 -0.54 17.66
C LEU A 236 -1.65 0.21 19.00
N SER A 237 -1.81 1.53 18.99
CA SER A 237 -1.85 2.33 20.21
C SER A 237 -3.09 1.96 21.01
N LEU A 238 -2.88 1.45 22.21
CA LEU A 238 -3.93 1.16 23.18
C LEU A 238 -4.12 2.32 24.19
N SER A 239 -3.52 3.47 23.95
CA SER A 239 -3.58 4.63 24.85
C SER A 239 -5.00 5.16 25.09
N SER A 240 -5.93 4.86 24.19
CA SER A 240 -7.35 5.18 24.35
C SER A 240 -8.16 4.11 25.09
N PHE A 241 -7.54 2.97 25.42
CA PHE A 241 -8.18 1.89 26.14
C PHE A 241 -7.42 1.62 27.43
N ASP A 242 -8.12 1.64 28.56
CA ASP A 242 -7.56 1.13 29.81
C ASP A 242 -7.53 -0.39 29.76
N VAL A 243 -6.38 -0.93 29.37
CA VAL A 243 -6.12 -2.39 29.33
C VAL A 243 -5.39 -2.86 30.59
N SER A 244 -5.11 -1.97 31.55
CA SER A 244 -4.61 -2.35 32.87
C SER A 244 -5.71 -3.13 33.60
N GLY A 245 -5.60 -4.45 33.57
CA GLY A 245 -6.46 -5.33 34.34
C GLY A 245 -6.21 -5.13 35.84
N GLU A 246 -6.78 -4.09 36.44
CA GLU A 246 -6.89 -4.08 37.89
C GLU A 246 -7.70 -5.31 38.34
N VAL A 247 -7.12 -6.00 39.32
CA VAL A 247 -7.82 -7.06 40.06
C VAL A 247 -9.23 -6.56 40.41
N VAL A 248 -10.25 -7.24 39.93
CA VAL A 248 -11.66 -6.90 40.19
C VAL A 248 -11.88 -6.99 41.70
N GLN A 249 -11.72 -5.87 42.39
CA GLN A 249 -12.27 -5.72 43.69
C GLN A 249 -13.77 -5.38 43.52
N LYS A 250 -14.61 -6.21 44.07
CA LYS A 250 -16.08 -6.18 44.05
C LYS A 250 -16.67 -4.81 43.70
N GLY A 251 -17.08 -4.63 42.46
CA GLY A 251 -17.72 -3.41 41.96
C GLY A 251 -18.04 -3.48 40.46
N ILE A 252 -19.00 -2.71 40.01
CA ILE A 252 -19.37 -2.54 38.61
C ILE A 252 -18.35 -1.58 37.94
N LYS A 253 -17.60 -2.05 36.94
CA LYS A 253 -16.82 -1.14 36.09
C LYS A 253 -17.68 -0.72 34.89
N GLY A 254 -17.86 0.59 34.74
CA GLY A 254 -18.47 1.17 33.54
C GLY A 254 -17.38 1.69 32.60
N PHE A 255 -17.49 1.40 31.32
CA PHE A 255 -16.64 1.98 30.27
C PHE A 255 -17.47 2.99 29.48
N ILE A 256 -16.95 4.19 29.31
CA ILE A 256 -17.56 5.23 28.46
C ILE A 256 -16.77 5.28 27.17
N TYR A 257 -17.44 5.03 26.05
CA TYR A 257 -16.87 5.21 24.71
C TYR A 257 -17.35 6.56 24.18
N GLY A 258 -16.42 7.40 23.73
CA GLY A 258 -16.69 8.67 23.07
C GLY A 258 -16.31 8.62 21.60
#